data_468ee797a2be95a79858a4fd132edacd
#
_entry.id   468ee797a2be95a79858a4fd132edacd
#
_cell.length_a   1.000
_cell.length_b   1.000
_cell.length_c   1.000
_cell.angle_alpha   90.00
_cell.angle_beta   90.00
_cell.angle_gamma   90.00
#
_symmetry.space_group_name_H-M   'P 1'
#
loop_
_entity.id
_entity.type
_entity.pdbx_description
1 polymer ?
#
loop_
_entity_poly.entity_id
_entity_poly.type
_entity_poly.pdbx_seq_one_letter_code
_entity_poly.pdbx_strand_id
1 'polypeptide(L)'
;MNHWVMDYETLKNCFVGVFKHYKANTYKTFVIHKLQDDSVEFIKFLKENIKNNEYHISFNGIGFDSQVTHNILKYHKEWKDMDPEGITEEIYGYAQEAIRRSNNREFSEFPEWNMKINQIDVFKLNHWDNMAKRSSLKWIEYTMDWDNILDMPIHHETSIDTQDQLDLIVEYC
;
A
#
# COMPACT_ATOMS: atom_id res chain seq x y z
N MET A 1 17.55 12.93 3.90
CA MET A 1 16.61 12.21 3.04
C MET A 1 15.71 11.38 3.93
N ASN A 2 14.41 11.49 3.76
CA ASN A 2 13.45 10.65 4.45
C ASN A 2 13.10 9.51 3.51
N HIS A 3 13.13 8.28 4.00
CA HIS A 3 12.66 7.10 3.28
C HIS A 3 11.62 6.42 4.16
N TRP A 4 10.64 5.78 3.56
CA TRP A 4 9.49 5.25 4.24
C TRP A 4 9.33 3.76 3.96
N VAL A 5 9.35 2.96 5.02
CA VAL A 5 8.84 1.58 4.95
C VAL A 5 7.32 1.71 4.94
N MET A 6 6.66 1.09 3.99
CA MET A 6 5.24 1.31 3.79
C MET A 6 4.51 0.02 3.47
N ASP A 7 3.24 0.02 3.83
CA ASP A 7 2.27 -1.02 3.48
C ASP A 7 0.89 -0.43 3.26
N TYR A 8 0.04 -1.10 2.50
CA TYR A 8 -1.34 -0.70 2.20
C TYR A 8 -2.32 -1.82 2.47
N GLU A 9 -3.41 -1.47 3.14
CA GLU A 9 -4.60 -2.30 3.20
C GLU A 9 -5.72 -1.70 2.35
N THR A 10 -6.16 -2.48 1.36
CA THR A 10 -7.23 -2.08 0.44
C THR A 10 -8.43 -2.99 0.64
N LEU A 11 -9.45 -2.48 1.34
CA LEU A 11 -10.72 -3.13 1.55
C LEU A 11 -11.79 -2.45 0.68
N LYS A 12 -12.95 -3.10 0.56
CA LYS A 12 -14.03 -2.66 -0.32
C LYS A 12 -14.47 -1.20 -0.10
N ASN A 13 -14.49 -0.75 1.15
CA ASN A 13 -14.89 0.62 1.53
C ASN A 13 -13.90 1.30 2.47
N CYS A 14 -12.67 0.80 2.53
CA CYS A 14 -11.63 1.35 3.39
C CYS A 14 -10.26 1.19 2.73
N PHE A 15 -9.49 2.27 2.75
CA PHE A 15 -8.07 2.27 2.41
C PHE A 15 -7.29 2.72 3.63
N VAL A 16 -6.24 1.99 3.96
CA VAL A 16 -5.26 2.37 4.99
C VAL A 16 -3.87 2.33 4.38
N GLY A 17 -3.09 3.38 4.58
CA GLY A 17 -1.68 3.41 4.22
C GLY A 17 -0.82 3.79 5.41
N VAL A 18 0.10 2.93 5.80
CA VAL A 18 1.03 3.18 6.91
C VAL A 18 2.44 3.37 6.38
N PHE A 19 3.11 4.40 6.89
CA PHE A 19 4.47 4.76 6.53
C PHE A 19 5.31 4.92 7.78
N LYS A 20 6.31 4.08 7.95
CA LYS A 20 7.30 4.17 9.03
C LYS A 20 8.58 4.78 8.49
N HIS A 21 9.07 5.82 9.14
CA HIS A 21 10.36 6.38 8.77
C HIS A 21 11.48 5.36 9.03
N TYR A 22 12.35 5.11 8.03
CA TYR A 22 13.32 4.01 8.03
C TYR A 22 14.36 4.05 9.17
N LYS A 23 14.59 5.22 9.78
CA LYS A 23 15.54 5.39 10.91
C LYS A 23 14.89 5.87 12.20
N ALA A 24 13.85 6.67 12.10
CA ALA A 24 13.18 7.22 13.27
C ALA A 24 11.96 6.35 13.62
N ASN A 25 11.62 6.29 14.90
CA ASN A 25 10.40 5.62 15.33
C ASN A 25 9.19 6.58 15.15
N THR A 26 8.97 7.03 13.92
CA THR A 26 7.87 7.92 13.55
C THR A 26 7.06 7.27 12.45
N TYR A 27 5.74 7.40 12.59
CA TYR A 27 4.76 6.84 11.66
C TYR A 27 3.90 7.94 11.08
N LYS A 28 3.41 7.71 9.87
CA LYS A 28 2.32 8.43 9.25
C LYS A 28 1.29 7.41 8.80
N THR A 29 0.07 7.59 9.24
CA THR A 29 -1.06 6.75 8.85
C THR A 29 -2.06 7.61 8.12
N PHE A 30 -2.59 7.09 7.03
CA PHE A 30 -3.63 7.74 6.23
C PHE A 30 -4.78 6.75 6.06
N VAL A 31 -5.96 7.22 6.37
CA VAL A 31 -7.20 6.45 6.25
C VAL A 31 -8.12 7.17 5.28
N ILE A 32 -8.73 6.41 4.37
CA ILE A 32 -9.83 6.91 3.54
C ILE A 32 -11.01 5.99 3.79
N HIS A 33 -11.99 6.50 4.50
CA HIS A 33 -13.20 5.79 4.92
C HIS A 33 -14.27 6.82 5.32
N LYS A 34 -15.56 6.45 5.33
CA LYS A 34 -16.66 7.33 5.75
C LYS A 34 -16.52 7.93 7.16
N LEU A 35 -15.75 7.28 8.04
CA LEU A 35 -15.49 7.74 9.42
C LEU A 35 -14.25 8.63 9.53
N GLN A 36 -13.32 8.54 8.57
CA GLN A 36 -12.07 9.31 8.55
C GLN A 36 -11.60 9.46 7.10
N ASP A 37 -11.33 10.68 6.68
CA ASP A 37 -10.87 10.97 5.32
C ASP A 37 -9.58 11.78 5.34
N ASP A 38 -8.47 11.10 5.12
CA ASP A 38 -7.14 11.70 4.98
C ASP A 38 -6.68 11.78 3.51
N SER A 39 -7.60 11.68 2.55
CA SER A 39 -7.27 11.61 1.11
C SER A 39 -6.45 12.81 0.63
N VAL A 40 -6.76 14.00 1.09
CA VAL A 40 -6.06 15.25 0.73
C VAL A 40 -4.64 15.26 1.30
N GLU A 41 -4.49 14.93 2.58
CA GLU A 41 -3.22 14.85 3.29
C GLU A 41 -2.33 13.76 2.69
N PHE A 42 -2.92 12.62 2.35
CA PHE A 42 -2.22 11.52 1.71
C PHE A 42 -1.65 11.91 0.33
N ILE A 43 -2.47 12.51 -0.53
CA ILE A 43 -2.02 13.01 -1.83
C ILE A 43 -0.91 14.06 -1.68
N LYS A 44 -1.03 14.95 -0.70
CA LYS A 44 0.00 15.95 -0.40
C LYS A 44 1.31 15.27 0.01
N PHE A 45 1.25 14.30 0.90
CA PHE A 45 2.40 13.51 1.35
C PHE A 45 3.10 12.80 0.18
N LEU A 46 2.36 12.12 -0.70
CA LEU A 46 2.92 11.46 -1.88
C LEU A 46 3.62 12.46 -2.83
N LYS A 47 3.03 13.64 -3.03
CA LYS A 47 3.65 14.71 -3.84
C LYS A 47 4.92 15.27 -3.21
N GLU A 48 4.97 15.39 -1.88
CA GLU A 48 6.16 15.78 -1.15
C GLU A 48 7.28 14.74 -1.29
N ASN A 49 6.95 13.45 -1.24
CA ASN A 49 7.91 12.36 -1.45
C ASN A 49 8.53 12.41 -2.85
N ILE A 50 7.73 12.68 -3.87
CA ILE A 50 8.24 12.89 -5.24
C ILE A 50 9.19 14.09 -5.27
N LYS A 51 8.76 15.24 -4.74
CA LYS A 51 9.57 16.48 -4.73
C LYS A 51 10.90 16.31 -4.02
N ASN A 52 10.92 15.55 -2.94
CA ASN A 52 12.10 15.33 -2.10
C ASN A 52 12.94 14.14 -2.56
N ASN A 53 12.55 13.45 -3.64
CA ASN A 53 13.21 12.25 -4.15
C ASN A 53 13.35 11.16 -3.07
N GLU A 54 12.26 10.93 -2.32
CA GLU A 54 12.20 9.94 -1.24
C GLU A 54 11.93 8.53 -1.80
N TYR A 55 12.32 7.51 -1.03
CA TYR A 55 12.10 6.12 -1.41
C TYR A 55 10.98 5.52 -0.58
N HIS A 56 10.15 4.72 -1.23
CA HIS A 56 9.25 3.78 -0.59
C HIS A 56 9.91 2.40 -0.53
N ILE A 57 9.91 1.80 0.63
CA ILE A 57 10.48 0.49 0.92
C ILE A 57 9.31 -0.42 1.27
N SER A 58 9.10 -1.48 0.52
CA SER A 58 7.95 -2.37 0.69
C SER A 58 8.29 -3.81 0.33
N PHE A 59 7.41 -4.74 0.66
CA PHE A 59 7.53 -6.14 0.25
C PHE A 59 6.56 -6.43 -0.90
N ASN A 60 7.08 -6.75 -2.10
CA ASN A 60 6.32 -6.92 -3.34
C ASN A 60 5.56 -5.63 -3.79
N GLY A 61 5.98 -4.47 -3.31
CA GLY A 61 5.29 -3.22 -3.55
C GLY A 61 5.31 -2.77 -5.01
N ILE A 62 6.33 -3.10 -5.77
CA ILE A 62 6.36 -2.82 -7.22
C ILE A 62 5.21 -3.53 -7.94
N GLY A 63 4.83 -4.72 -7.46
CA GLY A 63 3.72 -5.49 -8.01
C GLY A 63 2.34 -5.02 -7.53
N PHE A 64 2.25 -4.34 -6.38
CA PHE A 64 0.98 -3.98 -5.76
C PHE A 64 0.94 -2.54 -5.23
N ASP A 65 1.54 -2.23 -4.08
CA ASP A 65 1.41 -0.92 -3.42
C ASP A 65 1.80 0.25 -4.30
N SER A 66 2.89 0.09 -5.05
CA SER A 66 3.34 1.11 -5.98
C SER A 66 2.39 1.29 -7.16
N GLN A 67 1.71 0.23 -7.60
CA GLN A 67 0.67 0.32 -8.62
C GLN A 67 -0.49 1.16 -8.10
N VAL A 68 -0.97 0.88 -6.88
CA VAL A 68 -2.02 1.65 -6.20
C VAL A 68 -1.60 3.10 -6.02
N THR A 69 -0.38 3.35 -5.50
CA THR A 69 0.18 4.71 -5.35
C THR A 69 0.15 5.50 -6.64
N HIS A 70 0.58 4.89 -7.76
CA HIS A 70 0.67 5.61 -9.04
C HIS A 70 -0.68 5.78 -9.71
N ASN A 71 -1.63 4.88 -9.45
CA ASN A 71 -3.02 5.06 -9.83
C ASN A 71 -3.63 6.27 -9.09
N ILE A 72 -3.47 6.35 -7.76
CA ILE A 72 -3.89 7.48 -6.96
C ILE A 72 -3.29 8.80 -7.48
N LEU A 73 -1.98 8.83 -7.71
CA LEU A 73 -1.29 10.01 -8.25
C LEU A 73 -1.76 10.41 -9.66
N LYS A 74 -2.29 9.47 -10.43
CA LYS A 74 -2.82 9.73 -11.78
C LYS A 74 -4.23 10.29 -11.73
N TYR A 75 -5.09 9.72 -10.90
CA TYR A 75 -6.53 9.97 -10.93
C TYR A 75 -7.07 10.85 -9.80
N HIS A 76 -6.29 11.17 -8.76
CA HIS A 76 -6.75 11.96 -7.61
C HIS A 76 -7.46 13.28 -7.95
N LYS A 77 -7.28 13.83 -9.13
CA LYS A 77 -7.99 15.06 -9.55
C LYS A 77 -9.46 14.83 -9.85
N GLU A 78 -9.82 13.60 -10.16
CA GLU A 78 -11.19 13.18 -10.43
C GLU A 78 -11.98 13.01 -9.12
N TRP A 79 -11.28 12.90 -7.99
CA TRP A 79 -11.87 12.71 -6.66
C TRP A 79 -12.47 13.97 -6.03
N LYS A 80 -12.31 15.13 -6.70
CA LYS A 80 -12.68 16.45 -6.14
C LYS A 80 -14.11 16.52 -5.59
N ASP A 81 -15.04 15.83 -6.25
CA ASP A 81 -16.47 15.83 -5.92
C ASP A 81 -16.95 14.44 -5.43
N MET A 82 -16.01 13.55 -5.13
CA MET A 82 -16.31 12.22 -4.60
C MET A 82 -16.27 12.21 -3.08
N ASP A 83 -17.15 11.44 -2.49
CA ASP A 83 -17.07 11.11 -1.06
C ASP A 83 -15.99 10.04 -0.79
N PRO A 84 -15.60 9.82 0.47
CA PRO A 84 -14.60 8.82 0.81
C PRO A 84 -14.96 7.39 0.36
N GLU A 85 -16.24 7.04 0.33
CA GLU A 85 -16.71 5.72 -0.12
C GLU A 85 -16.46 5.54 -1.61
N GLY A 86 -16.77 6.55 -2.42
CA GLY A 86 -16.46 6.54 -3.86
C GLY A 86 -14.96 6.48 -4.14
N ILE A 87 -14.14 7.21 -3.37
CA ILE A 87 -12.68 7.17 -3.50
C ILE A 87 -12.15 5.76 -3.18
N THR A 88 -12.62 5.14 -2.11
CA THR A 88 -12.18 3.79 -1.72
C THR A 88 -12.63 2.73 -2.70
N GLU A 89 -13.82 2.86 -3.29
CA GLU A 89 -14.30 1.95 -4.34
C GLU A 89 -13.39 1.98 -5.58
N GLU A 90 -12.94 3.17 -6.01
CA GLU A 90 -11.98 3.33 -7.10
C GLU A 90 -10.62 2.71 -6.76
N ILE A 91 -10.09 2.97 -5.56
CA ILE A 91 -8.82 2.39 -5.10
C ILE A 91 -8.91 0.87 -5.04
N TYR A 92 -9.99 0.33 -4.45
CA TYR A 92 -10.20 -1.11 -4.34
C TYR A 92 -10.34 -1.77 -5.70
N GLY A 93 -11.13 -1.19 -6.60
CA GLY A 93 -11.30 -1.68 -7.96
C GLY A 93 -9.96 -1.79 -8.70
N TYR A 94 -9.13 -0.75 -8.58
CA TYR A 94 -7.79 -0.79 -9.16
C TYR A 94 -6.86 -1.81 -8.49
N ALA A 95 -6.91 -1.93 -7.16
CA ALA A 95 -6.12 -2.92 -6.42
C ALA A 95 -6.44 -4.34 -6.89
N GLN A 96 -7.73 -4.68 -7.07
CA GLN A 96 -8.17 -5.97 -7.61
C GLN A 96 -7.66 -6.20 -9.03
N GLU A 97 -7.67 -5.18 -9.87
CA GLU A 97 -7.13 -5.26 -11.22
C GLU A 97 -5.60 -5.47 -11.22
N ALA A 98 -4.86 -4.82 -10.33
CA ALA A 98 -3.42 -5.03 -10.18
C ALA A 98 -3.10 -6.47 -9.75
N ILE A 99 -3.88 -7.04 -8.82
CA ILE A 99 -3.77 -8.44 -8.39
C ILE A 99 -4.08 -9.39 -9.56
N ARG A 100 -5.17 -9.13 -10.30
CA ARG A 100 -5.56 -9.93 -11.47
C ARG A 100 -4.43 -9.96 -12.52
N ARG A 101 -3.87 -8.80 -12.86
CA ARG A 101 -2.76 -8.68 -13.82
C ARG A 101 -1.52 -9.46 -13.34
N SER A 102 -1.18 -9.33 -12.07
CA SER A 102 -0.04 -10.05 -11.48
C SER A 102 -0.23 -11.57 -11.56
N ASN A 103 -1.44 -12.06 -11.24
CA ASN A 103 -1.77 -13.48 -11.29
C ASN A 103 -1.73 -14.03 -12.74
N ASN A 104 -2.16 -13.25 -13.71
CA ASN A 104 -2.15 -13.61 -15.13
C ASN A 104 -0.80 -13.38 -15.80
N ARG A 105 0.22 -12.86 -15.08
CA ARG A 105 1.52 -12.47 -15.63
C ARG A 105 1.43 -11.43 -16.74
N GLU A 106 0.44 -10.55 -16.63
CA GLU A 106 0.27 -9.40 -17.52
C GLU A 106 1.22 -8.26 -17.09
N PHE A 107 1.51 -7.34 -18.01
CA PHE A 107 2.30 -6.17 -17.69
C PHE A 107 1.56 -5.25 -16.71
N SER A 108 2.30 -4.75 -15.71
CA SER A 108 1.80 -3.72 -14.81
C SER A 108 1.51 -2.43 -15.57
N GLU A 109 0.48 -1.69 -15.15
CA GLU A 109 0.15 -0.40 -15.76
C GLU A 109 1.25 0.63 -15.54
N PHE A 110 1.88 0.61 -14.36
CA PHE A 110 3.02 1.47 -14.03
C PHE A 110 4.28 0.62 -13.94
N PRO A 111 5.06 0.48 -15.03
CA PRO A 111 6.32 -0.24 -14.98
C PRO A 111 7.34 0.53 -14.12
N GLU A 112 8.27 -0.17 -13.50
CA GLU A 112 9.23 0.35 -12.53
C GLU A 112 9.97 1.60 -13.03
N TRP A 113 10.39 1.59 -14.30
CA TRP A 113 11.11 2.72 -14.91
C TRP A 113 10.25 3.97 -15.14
N ASN A 114 8.94 3.88 -14.97
CA ASN A 114 7.99 5.00 -15.12
C ASN A 114 7.38 5.43 -13.77
N MET A 115 7.85 4.86 -12.67
CA MET A 115 7.38 5.22 -11.34
C MET A 115 7.92 6.58 -10.91
N LYS A 116 7.05 7.42 -10.34
CA LYS A 116 7.39 8.78 -9.89
C LYS A 116 8.05 8.80 -8.51
N ILE A 117 7.76 7.79 -7.68
CA ILE A 117 8.37 7.60 -6.37
C ILE A 117 9.32 6.43 -6.49
N ASN A 118 10.56 6.62 -6.05
CA ASN A 118 11.57 5.58 -6.08
C ASN A 118 11.18 4.41 -5.16
N GLN A 119 11.44 3.20 -5.60
CA GLN A 119 11.05 1.98 -4.89
C GLN A 119 12.27 1.16 -4.47
N ILE A 120 12.20 0.60 -3.28
CA ILE A 120 13.05 -0.50 -2.83
C ILE A 120 12.12 -1.66 -2.50
N ASP A 121 12.06 -2.65 -3.38
CA ASP A 121 11.22 -3.82 -3.19
C ASP A 121 12.03 -4.96 -2.55
N VAL A 122 11.78 -5.22 -1.28
CA VAL A 122 12.48 -6.24 -0.49
C VAL A 122 12.20 -7.64 -1.02
N PHE A 123 11.02 -7.88 -1.60
CA PHE A 123 10.72 -9.14 -2.27
C PHE A 123 11.68 -9.40 -3.43
N LYS A 124 11.95 -8.40 -4.27
CA LYS A 124 12.91 -8.53 -5.38
C LYS A 124 14.34 -8.75 -4.88
N LEU A 125 14.73 -8.09 -3.81
CA LEU A 125 16.04 -8.29 -3.20
C LEU A 125 16.19 -9.71 -2.67
N ASN A 126 15.14 -10.28 -2.07
CA ASN A 126 15.15 -11.63 -1.54
C ASN A 126 15.18 -12.72 -2.65
N HIS A 127 14.77 -12.37 -3.87
CA HIS A 127 14.68 -13.29 -5.02
C HIS A 127 15.64 -12.95 -6.17
N TRP A 128 16.62 -12.09 -5.93
CA TRP A 128 17.51 -11.58 -6.97
C TRP A 128 18.25 -12.67 -7.75
N ASP A 129 18.58 -13.78 -7.07
CA ASP A 129 19.32 -14.92 -7.62
C ASP A 129 18.43 -16.03 -8.23
N ASN A 130 17.15 -16.06 -7.86
CA ASN A 130 16.23 -17.10 -8.33
C ASN A 130 14.76 -16.65 -8.28
N MET A 131 14.24 -16.23 -9.40
CA MET A 131 12.84 -15.80 -9.55
C MET A 131 11.81 -16.91 -9.28
N ALA A 132 12.22 -18.17 -9.22
CA ALA A 132 11.33 -19.29 -8.88
C ALA A 132 11.14 -19.46 -7.37
N LYS A 133 12.04 -18.92 -6.54
CA LYS A 133 11.92 -18.89 -5.09
C LYS A 133 10.96 -17.77 -4.65
N ARG A 134 9.67 -18.00 -4.73
CA ARG A 134 8.69 -17.08 -4.15
C ARG A 134 8.43 -17.45 -2.70
N SER A 135 8.80 -16.58 -1.77
CA SER A 135 8.41 -16.66 -0.36
C SER A 135 7.42 -15.56 -0.03
N SER A 136 6.43 -15.89 0.81
CA SER A 136 5.57 -14.84 1.39
C SER A 136 6.32 -14.08 2.48
N LEU A 137 5.86 -12.87 2.82
CA LEU A 137 6.40 -12.10 3.95
C LEU A 137 6.32 -12.94 5.25
N LYS A 138 5.18 -13.55 5.54
CA LYS A 138 4.99 -14.45 6.70
C LYS A 138 6.00 -15.60 6.76
N TRP A 139 6.36 -16.17 5.62
CA TRP A 139 7.38 -17.21 5.60
C TRP A 139 8.75 -16.66 5.99
N ILE A 140 9.09 -15.47 5.54
CA ILE A 140 10.35 -14.79 5.91
C ILE A 140 10.34 -14.44 7.39
N GLU A 141 9.27 -13.86 7.91
CA GLU A 141 9.09 -13.57 9.34
C GLU A 141 9.25 -14.83 10.19
N TYR A 142 8.60 -15.92 9.80
CA TYR A 142 8.73 -17.22 10.47
C TYR A 142 10.19 -17.72 10.46
N THR A 143 10.89 -17.62 9.32
CA THR A 143 12.28 -18.08 9.21
C THR A 143 13.28 -17.20 9.95
N MET A 144 12.91 -15.94 10.21
CA MET A 144 13.66 -14.97 11.02
C MET A 144 13.32 -15.06 12.52
N ASP A 145 12.47 -15.99 12.92
CA ASP A 145 12.00 -16.14 14.31
C ASP A 145 11.37 -14.84 14.85
N TRP A 146 10.52 -14.22 14.02
CA TRP A 146 9.85 -12.97 14.37
C TRP A 146 8.69 -13.24 15.32
N ASP A 147 8.67 -12.58 16.48
CA ASP A 147 7.75 -12.88 17.58
C ASP A 147 6.29 -12.48 17.31
N ASN A 148 6.04 -11.59 16.36
CA ASN A 148 4.73 -10.97 16.16
C ASN A 148 4.22 -11.14 14.71
N ILE A 149 3.94 -12.38 14.32
CA ILE A 149 3.35 -12.67 13.01
C ILE A 149 1.82 -12.61 13.17
N LEU A 150 1.20 -11.61 12.54
CA LEU A 150 -0.24 -11.40 12.62
C LEU A 150 -0.95 -11.90 11.35
N ASP A 151 -2.17 -12.35 11.52
CA ASP A 151 -3.12 -12.58 10.44
C ASP A 151 -4.05 -11.38 10.29
N MET A 152 -4.45 -11.08 9.06
CA MET A 152 -5.40 -10.01 8.79
C MET A 152 -6.69 -10.23 9.60
N PRO A 153 -7.09 -9.27 10.45
CA PRO A 153 -8.19 -9.48 11.41
C PRO A 153 -9.57 -9.51 10.74
N ILE A 154 -9.69 -8.90 9.58
CA ILE A 154 -10.95 -8.76 8.84
C ILE A 154 -10.68 -9.14 7.38
N HIS A 155 -11.55 -9.98 6.80
CA HIS A 155 -11.40 -10.40 5.40
C HIS A 155 -11.56 -9.19 4.46
N HIS A 156 -10.69 -9.07 3.47
CA HIS A 156 -10.60 -7.91 2.56
C HIS A 156 -11.89 -7.58 1.78
N GLU A 157 -12.80 -8.54 1.62
CA GLU A 157 -14.12 -8.33 1.01
C GLU A 157 -15.18 -7.82 2.01
N THR A 158 -14.85 -7.78 3.30
CA THR A 158 -15.78 -7.32 4.34
C THR A 158 -15.78 -5.79 4.38
N SER A 159 -16.96 -5.19 4.46
CA SER A 159 -17.09 -3.75 4.67
C SER A 159 -16.77 -3.39 6.12
N ILE A 160 -16.09 -2.28 6.30
CA ILE A 160 -15.81 -1.67 7.59
C ILE A 160 -16.97 -0.73 7.93
N ASP A 161 -17.61 -0.95 9.08
CA ASP A 161 -18.79 -0.19 9.48
C ASP A 161 -18.62 0.56 10.81
N THR A 162 -17.67 0.12 11.63
CA THR A 162 -17.44 0.67 12.97
C THR A 162 -16.02 1.17 13.15
N GLN A 163 -15.83 2.10 14.10
CA GLN A 163 -14.52 2.62 14.46
C GLN A 163 -13.60 1.51 14.97
N ASP A 164 -14.10 0.57 15.77
CA ASP A 164 -13.30 -0.55 16.30
C ASP A 164 -12.73 -1.43 15.18
N GLN A 165 -13.51 -1.67 14.11
CA GLN A 165 -13.03 -2.39 12.94
C GLN A 165 -11.95 -1.61 12.19
N LEU A 166 -12.13 -0.29 12.06
CA LEU A 166 -11.16 0.58 11.41
C LEU A 166 -9.84 0.59 12.18
N ASP A 167 -9.91 0.73 13.50
CA ASP A 167 -8.74 0.73 14.38
C ASP A 167 -7.96 -0.59 14.29
N LEU A 168 -8.67 -1.72 14.20
CA LEU A 168 -8.05 -3.04 14.00
C LEU A 168 -7.27 -3.13 12.68
N ILE A 169 -7.79 -2.57 11.58
CA ILE A 169 -7.08 -2.57 10.28
C ILE A 169 -5.87 -1.64 10.34
N VAL A 170 -5.99 -0.47 10.98
CA VAL A 170 -4.88 0.46 11.17
C VAL A 170 -3.76 -0.16 12.01
N GLU A 171 -4.10 -0.91 13.05
CA GLU A 171 -3.11 -1.60 13.91
C GLU A 171 -2.43 -2.76 13.16
N TYR A 172 -3.16 -3.44 12.29
CA TYR A 172 -2.63 -4.55 11.50
C TYR A 172 -1.66 -4.06 10.40
N CYS A 173 -2.00 -2.97 9.68
CA CYS A 173 -1.19 -2.39 8.62
C CYS A 173 0.13 -1.80 9.15
#